data_66850d81ea8f4691e08acd2230acde80
#
_entry.id   66850d81ea8f4691e08acd2230acde80
#
_cell.length_a   1.000
_cell.length_b   1.000
_cell.length_c   1.000
_cell.angle_alpha   90.00
_cell.angle_beta   90.00
_cell.angle_gamma   90.00
#
_symmetry.space_group_name_H-M   'P 1'
#
loop_
_entity.id
_entity.type
_entity.pdbx_description
1 polymer ?
#
loop_
_entity_poly.entity_id
_entity_poly.type
_entity_poly.pdbx_seq_one_letter_code
_entity_poly.pdbx_strand_id
1 'polypeptide(L)'
;EMCIRDRLSGAAVAQNNTNSPYTRYGYGQLSEQGSSNSRAMGGIAYGLRDKYQTNFANPASYTAVDSLTFIFDGAVSLQNTNLSNGTLKQNAKNSSFDYITMQFRASKWAAISLGLLPYSNVGYSMGEYREDTEFPDKSTTVSYSGEGGLHQLYLGAGFKIIKNLSVGANFSYLWGDITRTAAETFPSSSSVFPITIQSNVAVKSYKLDFGAQYTHQFGKKHVATLGIVFSPGHDLSNDAYEVTQTGNSNTGVTSVTRDTIVTCGIPTTFGAGVTYVYDDRLTVGADVMFQNWSKVSYMNNDEAFCDRGRVSVGAEYLPNPMGRSYLSHVKYRLGAYYSKPYYKIDGVRAADEYGITAGFGLPIPRTRSVLSLSAQYVRTKGTQAAFLNENTLRICIGVTFNERWFFKRKVD
;
A
#
# COMPACT_ATOMS: atom_id res chain seq x y z
N GLU A 1 1.51 29.24 -23.82
CA GLU A 1 0.16 29.25 -23.19
C GLU A 1 -0.45 27.85 -23.32
N MET A 2 -0.48 27.14 -22.25
CA MET A 2 -0.99 25.76 -22.17
C MET A 2 -2.49 25.84 -21.88
N CYS A 3 -3.33 25.63 -22.89
CA CYS A 3 -4.78 25.55 -22.75
C CYS A 3 -5.17 24.19 -22.19
N ILE A 4 -5.47 24.14 -20.92
CA ILE A 4 -6.17 22.98 -20.29
C ILE A 4 -7.65 23.15 -20.68
N ARG A 5 -8.10 22.35 -21.64
CA ARG A 5 -9.53 22.19 -21.93
C ARG A 5 -10.11 21.18 -20.98
N ASP A 6 -10.85 21.69 -20.02
CA ASP A 6 -11.75 20.95 -19.15
C ASP A 6 -12.87 20.34 -20.02
N ARG A 7 -12.85 19.03 -20.23
CA ARG A 7 -13.98 18.26 -20.77
C ARG A 7 -14.54 17.40 -19.68
N LEU A 8 -15.57 17.89 -19.03
CA LEU A 8 -16.55 17.07 -18.31
C LEU A 8 -17.29 16.18 -19.33
N SER A 9 -16.73 15.04 -19.66
CA SER A 9 -17.46 13.93 -20.24
C SER A 9 -17.61 12.88 -19.14
N GLY A 10 -18.86 12.68 -18.70
CA GLY A 10 -19.22 11.64 -17.74
C GLY A 10 -19.10 10.24 -18.34
N ALA A 11 -17.88 9.81 -18.62
CA ALA A 11 -17.51 8.40 -18.68
C ALA A 11 -16.99 8.05 -17.29
N ALA A 12 -17.39 6.93 -16.75
CA ALA A 12 -16.76 6.32 -15.56
C ALA A 12 -15.32 5.96 -15.96
N VAL A 13 -14.44 6.94 -15.96
CA VAL A 13 -13.00 6.71 -16.05
C VAL A 13 -12.65 6.04 -14.75
N ALA A 14 -12.08 4.85 -14.81
CA ALA A 14 -11.50 4.21 -13.64
C ALA A 14 -10.55 5.23 -13.02
N GLN A 15 -10.94 5.77 -11.86
CA GLN A 15 -10.21 6.86 -11.22
C GLN A 15 -8.91 6.26 -10.71
N ASN A 16 -7.77 6.67 -11.26
CA ASN A 16 -6.47 6.21 -10.80
C ASN A 16 -6.31 6.44 -9.31
N ASN A 17 -5.88 5.42 -8.57
CA ASN A 17 -5.70 5.48 -7.12
C ASN A 17 -4.56 6.41 -6.70
N THR A 18 -3.72 6.85 -7.64
CA THR A 18 -2.58 7.74 -7.43
C THR A 18 -2.28 8.53 -8.72
N ASN A 19 -1.64 9.69 -8.58
CA ASN A 19 -1.15 10.49 -9.72
C ASN A 19 0.33 10.84 -9.53
N SER A 20 1.08 10.03 -8.79
CA SER A 20 2.50 10.26 -8.54
C SER A 20 3.35 9.83 -9.73
N PRO A 21 4.20 10.70 -10.30
CA PRO A 21 5.18 10.37 -11.32
C PRO A 21 6.15 9.26 -10.89
N TYR A 22 6.39 9.10 -9.62
CA TYR A 22 7.21 8.04 -9.07
C TYR A 22 6.64 6.64 -9.32
N THR A 23 5.33 6.51 -9.58
CA THR A 23 4.70 5.22 -9.91
C THR A 23 5.06 4.69 -11.30
N ARG A 24 5.82 5.46 -12.08
CA ARG A 24 6.41 5.01 -13.34
C ARG A 24 7.42 3.86 -13.14
N TYR A 25 8.02 3.74 -11.96
CA TYR A 25 9.10 2.81 -11.69
C TYR A 25 8.61 1.55 -10.96
N GLY A 26 9.14 0.38 -11.33
CA GLY A 26 8.84 -0.90 -10.72
C GLY A 26 7.35 -1.25 -10.71
N TYR A 27 6.82 -1.72 -9.60
CA TYR A 27 5.39 -2.01 -9.41
C TYR A 27 4.56 -0.77 -9.03
N GLY A 28 5.13 0.43 -9.09
CA GLY A 28 4.48 1.68 -8.66
C GLY A 28 4.54 1.88 -7.15
N GLN A 29 3.52 2.55 -6.61
CA GLN A 29 3.41 2.79 -5.17
C GLN A 29 2.92 1.52 -4.47
N LEU A 30 3.78 0.93 -3.61
CA LEU A 30 3.38 -0.20 -2.78
C LEU A 30 2.36 0.25 -1.73
N SER A 31 1.25 -0.49 -1.63
CA SER A 31 0.19 -0.20 -0.67
C SER A 31 0.59 -0.57 0.74
N GLU A 32 0.15 0.23 1.72
CA GLU A 32 0.36 -0.09 3.13
C GLU A 32 -0.44 -1.34 3.52
N GLN A 33 0.28 -2.35 4.00
CA GLN A 33 -0.29 -3.64 4.41
C GLN A 33 -0.73 -3.61 5.89
N GLY A 34 -1.43 -2.56 6.29
CA GLY A 34 -1.91 -2.33 7.65
C GLY A 34 -3.38 -1.93 7.69
N SER A 35 -4.08 -2.34 8.74
CA SER A 35 -5.47 -1.93 9.01
C SER A 35 -5.54 -0.46 9.39
N SER A 36 -6.75 0.12 9.43
CA SER A 36 -6.96 1.54 9.71
C SER A 36 -6.40 2.00 11.06
N ASN A 37 -6.42 1.14 12.08
CA ASN A 37 -5.80 1.42 13.38
C ASN A 37 -4.26 1.44 13.28
N SER A 38 -3.67 0.50 12.59
CA SER A 38 -2.22 0.43 12.33
C SER A 38 -1.75 1.69 11.58
N ARG A 39 -2.44 2.09 10.52
CA ARG A 39 -2.13 3.30 9.73
C ARG A 39 -2.16 4.57 10.57
N ALA A 40 -3.11 4.69 11.51
CA ALA A 40 -3.19 5.80 12.44
C ALA A 40 -2.01 5.84 13.43
N MET A 41 -1.29 4.73 13.61
CA MET A 41 -0.15 4.56 14.51
C MET A 41 1.17 4.38 13.73
N GLY A 42 1.39 5.09 12.62
CA GLY A 42 2.62 5.01 11.82
C GLY A 42 2.79 3.70 11.04
N GLY A 43 1.80 2.81 11.05
CA GLY A 43 1.85 1.51 10.39
C GLY A 43 2.41 0.38 11.25
N ILE A 44 2.55 0.57 12.57
CA ILE A 44 2.93 -0.54 13.47
C ILE A 44 1.88 -1.65 13.41
N ALA A 45 2.32 -2.91 13.28
CA ALA A 45 1.44 -4.03 13.12
C ALA A 45 2.01 -5.36 13.66
N TYR A 46 3.32 -5.56 13.62
CA TYR A 46 3.90 -6.88 13.84
C TYR A 46 3.73 -7.39 15.26
N GLY A 47 3.89 -6.50 16.26
CA GLY A 47 3.60 -6.83 17.66
C GLY A 47 2.16 -6.52 18.09
N LEU A 48 1.35 -5.86 17.24
CA LEU A 48 0.03 -5.40 17.61
C LEU A 48 -0.96 -6.57 17.72
N ARG A 49 -1.66 -6.67 18.86
CA ARG A 49 -2.75 -7.63 19.13
C ARG A 49 -3.97 -6.89 19.61
N ASP A 50 -5.03 -6.87 18.79
CA ASP A 50 -6.33 -6.28 19.13
C ASP A 50 -7.41 -7.37 19.10
N LYS A 51 -8.32 -7.34 20.07
CA LYS A 51 -9.45 -8.28 20.15
C LYS A 51 -10.61 -7.88 19.24
N TYR A 52 -10.63 -6.63 18.82
CA TYR A 52 -11.77 -5.99 18.17
C TYR A 52 -11.50 -5.58 16.71
N GLN A 53 -10.26 -5.59 16.29
CA GLN A 53 -9.86 -5.17 14.94
C GLN A 53 -8.94 -6.21 14.29
N THR A 54 -9.00 -6.29 12.97
CA THR A 54 -8.17 -7.22 12.20
C THR A 54 -6.75 -6.68 12.04
N ASN A 55 -5.75 -7.55 12.15
CA ASN A 55 -4.37 -7.25 11.81
C ASN A 55 -3.81 -8.31 10.85
N PHE A 56 -3.93 -8.07 9.57
CA PHE A 56 -3.50 -9.00 8.51
C PHE A 56 -2.00 -8.94 8.21
N ALA A 57 -1.29 -7.93 8.71
CA ALA A 57 0.16 -7.82 8.55
C ALA A 57 0.95 -8.87 9.34
N ASN A 58 0.38 -9.42 10.43
CA ASN A 58 0.94 -10.55 11.15
C ASN A 58 -0.16 -11.59 11.44
N PRO A 59 -0.21 -12.72 10.70
CA PRO A 59 -1.29 -13.70 10.84
C PRO A 59 -1.35 -14.39 12.20
N ALA A 60 -0.30 -14.37 13.02
CA ALA A 60 -0.33 -14.86 14.40
C ALA A 60 -1.31 -14.07 15.28
N SER A 61 -1.56 -12.80 14.94
CA SER A 61 -2.47 -11.90 15.67
C SER A 61 -3.93 -12.34 15.61
N TYR A 62 -4.34 -13.14 14.61
CA TYR A 62 -5.73 -13.61 14.45
C TYR A 62 -6.25 -14.33 15.71
N THR A 63 -5.35 -14.99 16.42
CA THR A 63 -5.68 -15.69 17.67
C THR A 63 -6.08 -14.75 18.83
N ALA A 64 -5.96 -13.43 18.67
CA ALA A 64 -6.37 -12.45 19.68
C ALA A 64 -7.89 -12.26 19.74
N VAL A 65 -8.61 -12.55 18.65
CA VAL A 65 -10.06 -12.39 18.57
C VAL A 65 -10.80 -13.19 19.63
N ASP A 66 -11.81 -12.57 20.23
CA ASP A 66 -12.68 -13.20 21.23
C ASP A 66 -13.46 -14.38 20.65
N SER A 67 -13.88 -15.29 21.54
CA SER A 67 -14.75 -16.42 21.17
C SER A 67 -16.10 -15.94 20.66
N LEU A 68 -16.67 -16.66 19.69
CA LEU A 68 -17.98 -16.40 19.09
C LEU A 68 -18.08 -15.02 18.42
N THR A 69 -16.97 -14.46 18.02
CA THR A 69 -16.90 -13.13 17.40
C THR A 69 -16.60 -13.25 15.92
N PHE A 70 -17.32 -12.47 15.12
CA PHE A 70 -17.06 -12.24 13.71
C PHE A 70 -16.70 -10.76 13.54
N ILE A 71 -15.57 -10.49 12.91
CA ILE A 71 -15.11 -9.16 12.59
C ILE A 71 -15.16 -8.97 11.08
N PHE A 72 -15.80 -7.89 10.65
CA PHE A 72 -15.72 -7.36 9.29
C PHE A 72 -15.09 -5.99 9.36
N ASP A 73 -14.02 -5.77 8.61
CA ASP A 73 -13.24 -4.54 8.64
C ASP A 73 -12.96 -4.07 7.22
N GLY A 74 -13.21 -2.79 6.94
CA GLY A 74 -12.97 -2.20 5.64
C GLY A 74 -12.57 -0.75 5.75
N ALA A 75 -11.75 -0.28 4.82
CA ALA A 75 -11.31 1.11 4.78
C ALA A 75 -11.18 1.65 3.36
N VAL A 76 -11.38 2.96 3.26
CA VAL A 76 -11.14 3.77 2.07
C VAL A 76 -10.30 4.98 2.44
N SER A 77 -9.53 5.49 1.50
CA SER A 77 -8.75 6.70 1.72
C SER A 77 -8.95 7.73 0.62
N LEU A 78 -8.86 8.99 1.03
CA LEU A 78 -8.82 10.17 0.18
C LEU A 78 -7.43 10.77 0.31
N GLN A 79 -6.76 11.06 -0.80
CA GLN A 79 -5.45 11.70 -0.76
C GLN A 79 -5.42 12.96 -1.63
N ASN A 80 -4.65 13.92 -1.14
CA ASN A 80 -4.35 15.17 -1.84
C ASN A 80 -2.83 15.33 -1.88
N THR A 81 -2.25 15.24 -3.06
CA THR A 81 -0.79 15.29 -3.28
C THR A 81 -0.41 16.58 -3.98
N ASN A 82 0.51 17.33 -3.40
CA ASN A 82 1.15 18.48 -3.98
C ASN A 82 2.54 18.06 -4.51
N LEU A 83 2.68 18.15 -5.81
CA LEU A 83 3.91 17.86 -6.55
C LEU A 83 4.66 19.17 -6.80
N SER A 84 5.98 19.18 -6.65
CA SER A 84 6.81 20.36 -6.92
C SER A 84 8.23 19.96 -7.35
N ASN A 85 8.70 20.59 -8.44
CA ASN A 85 10.10 20.52 -8.88
C ASN A 85 10.90 21.81 -8.60
N GLY A 86 10.37 22.68 -7.73
CA GLY A 86 10.94 24.01 -7.43
C GLY A 86 10.26 25.13 -8.21
N THR A 87 10.04 25.00 -9.50
CA THR A 87 9.39 26.02 -10.37
C THR A 87 7.91 25.72 -10.61
N LEU A 88 7.57 24.49 -10.95
CA LEU A 88 6.21 24.06 -11.20
C LEU A 88 5.60 23.41 -9.95
N LYS A 89 4.31 23.71 -9.72
CA LYS A 89 3.51 23.11 -8.67
C LYS A 89 2.24 22.55 -9.25
N GLN A 90 1.93 21.30 -8.94
CA GLN A 90 0.71 20.65 -9.39
C GLN A 90 0.04 19.98 -8.19
N ASN A 91 -1.29 20.01 -8.16
CA ASN A 91 -2.09 19.34 -7.15
C ASN A 91 -2.88 18.19 -7.78
N ALA A 92 -2.89 17.05 -7.13
CA ALA A 92 -3.62 15.87 -7.55
C ALA A 92 -4.47 15.32 -6.40
N LYS A 93 -5.72 14.98 -6.69
CA LYS A 93 -6.67 14.41 -5.72
C LYS A 93 -7.08 13.03 -6.20
N ASN A 94 -7.00 12.06 -5.30
CA ASN A 94 -7.34 10.67 -5.58
C ASN A 94 -8.17 10.08 -4.44
N SER A 95 -8.94 9.05 -4.76
CA SER A 95 -9.59 8.17 -3.79
C SER A 95 -9.09 6.75 -4.01
N SER A 96 -8.90 6.02 -2.94
CA SER A 96 -8.39 4.65 -2.98
C SER A 96 -9.20 3.75 -2.08
N PHE A 97 -9.47 2.56 -2.57
CA PHE A 97 -9.88 1.43 -1.74
C PHE A 97 -8.65 0.89 -1.01
N ASP A 98 -8.74 0.75 0.31
CA ASP A 98 -7.60 0.31 1.12
C ASP A 98 -7.61 -1.18 1.42
N TYR A 99 -8.74 -1.70 1.91
CA TYR A 99 -8.93 -3.13 2.15
C TYR A 99 -10.39 -3.46 2.55
N ILE A 100 -10.74 -4.73 2.39
CA ILE A 100 -11.86 -5.39 3.03
C ILE A 100 -11.35 -6.70 3.63
N THR A 101 -11.64 -6.95 4.90
CA THR A 101 -11.22 -8.16 5.60
C THR A 101 -12.31 -8.71 6.49
N MET A 102 -12.30 -10.02 6.64
CA MET A 102 -13.17 -10.74 7.57
C MET A 102 -12.31 -11.62 8.46
N GLN A 103 -12.67 -11.73 9.73
CA GLN A 103 -11.95 -12.55 10.68
C GLN A 103 -12.92 -13.18 11.68
N PHE A 104 -12.71 -14.44 11.99
CA PHE A 104 -13.48 -15.15 13.01
C PHE A 104 -12.65 -16.20 13.72
N ARG A 105 -13.06 -16.53 14.92
CA ARG A 105 -12.43 -17.57 15.71
C ARG A 105 -13.06 -18.92 15.40
N ALA A 106 -12.30 -19.80 14.75
CA ALA A 106 -12.75 -21.14 14.37
C ALA A 106 -12.75 -22.13 15.55
N SER A 107 -11.79 -22.00 16.48
CA SER A 107 -11.69 -22.82 17.67
C SER A 107 -11.00 -22.07 18.83
N LYS A 108 -10.86 -22.72 19.99
CA LYS A 108 -10.14 -22.15 21.15
C LYS A 108 -8.68 -21.81 20.85
N TRP A 109 -8.09 -22.46 19.87
CA TRP A 109 -6.68 -22.37 19.51
C TRP A 109 -6.44 -21.88 18.08
N ALA A 110 -7.49 -21.72 17.26
CA ALA A 110 -7.37 -21.31 15.85
C ALA A 110 -8.36 -20.21 15.48
N ALA A 111 -7.90 -19.29 14.62
CA ALA A 111 -8.70 -18.26 13.99
C ALA A 111 -8.35 -18.15 12.50
N ILE A 112 -9.34 -17.74 11.71
CA ILE A 112 -9.25 -17.63 10.25
C ILE A 112 -9.53 -16.20 9.87
N SER A 113 -8.81 -15.71 8.86
CA SER A 113 -9.03 -14.40 8.25
C SER A 113 -8.99 -14.52 6.73
N LEU A 114 -9.84 -13.73 6.07
CA LEU A 114 -9.92 -13.61 4.62
C LEU A 114 -9.99 -12.13 4.28
N GLY A 115 -9.34 -11.70 3.20
CA GLY A 115 -9.45 -10.30 2.81
C GLY A 115 -8.89 -10.00 1.43
N LEU A 116 -9.38 -8.89 0.90
CA LEU A 116 -8.99 -8.29 -0.37
C LEU A 116 -8.29 -6.96 -0.10
N LEU A 117 -7.09 -6.78 -0.66
CA LEU A 117 -6.31 -5.55 -0.52
C LEU A 117 -5.54 -5.25 -1.81
N PRO A 118 -5.24 -3.98 -2.09
CA PRO A 118 -4.26 -3.65 -3.12
C PRO A 118 -2.85 -4.03 -2.63
N TYR A 119 -2.02 -4.52 -3.55
CA TYR A 119 -0.58 -4.74 -3.31
C TYR A 119 0.23 -3.52 -3.78
N SER A 120 -0.12 -2.99 -4.97
CA SER A 120 0.50 -1.78 -5.53
C SER A 120 -0.49 -1.01 -6.40
N ASN A 121 -0.19 0.27 -6.63
CA ASN A 121 -0.97 1.15 -7.49
C ASN A 121 -0.04 1.91 -8.44
N VAL A 122 -0.43 2.00 -9.70
CA VAL A 122 0.23 2.81 -10.74
C VAL A 122 -0.78 3.81 -11.28
N GLY A 123 -0.38 5.07 -11.35
CA GLY A 123 -1.21 6.13 -11.93
C GLY A 123 -0.37 7.38 -12.12
N TYR A 124 -0.11 7.74 -13.38
CA TYR A 124 0.56 9.00 -13.74
C TYR A 124 0.24 9.36 -15.17
N SER A 125 0.27 10.67 -15.44
CA SER A 125 0.23 11.21 -16.79
C SER A 125 1.07 12.49 -16.78
N MET A 126 2.13 12.53 -17.56
CA MET A 126 3.04 13.66 -17.65
C MET A 126 3.56 13.80 -19.08
N GLY A 127 3.89 15.03 -19.46
CA GLY A 127 4.46 15.34 -20.75
C GLY A 127 5.55 16.39 -20.63
N GLU A 128 6.50 16.33 -21.53
CA GLU A 128 7.60 17.26 -21.65
C GLU A 128 7.71 17.69 -23.11
N TYR A 129 7.78 19.00 -23.32
CA TYR A 129 8.14 19.55 -24.63
C TYR A 129 9.64 19.82 -24.63
N ARG A 130 10.34 19.24 -25.59
CA ARG A 130 11.78 19.41 -25.82
C ARG A 130 11.98 20.24 -27.11
N GLU A 131 12.40 21.45 -26.92
CA GLU A 131 12.71 22.34 -28.03
C GLU A 131 14.14 22.04 -28.53
N ASP A 132 14.26 21.82 -29.84
CA ASP A 132 15.55 21.80 -30.52
C ASP A 132 15.84 23.20 -31.03
N THR A 133 16.85 23.88 -30.46
CA THR A 133 17.21 25.26 -30.79
C THR A 133 17.95 25.39 -32.12
N GLU A 134 18.61 24.30 -32.56
CA GLU A 134 19.32 24.28 -33.85
C GLU A 134 18.38 23.88 -34.99
N PHE A 135 17.44 22.98 -34.69
CA PHE A 135 16.48 22.46 -35.67
C PHE A 135 15.06 22.47 -35.08
N PRO A 136 14.35 23.59 -35.12
CA PRO A 136 13.00 23.71 -34.56
C PRO A 136 12.01 22.65 -35.09
N ASP A 137 12.21 22.18 -36.34
CA ASP A 137 11.42 21.11 -36.93
C ASP A 137 11.63 19.74 -36.25
N LYS A 138 12.67 19.59 -35.44
CA LYS A 138 12.97 18.38 -34.65
C LYS A 138 12.50 18.49 -33.20
N SER A 139 11.86 19.58 -32.84
CA SER A 139 11.26 19.73 -31.52
C SER A 139 10.28 18.59 -31.26
N THR A 140 10.34 17.99 -30.07
CA THR A 140 9.56 16.82 -29.73
C THR A 140 8.66 17.04 -28.54
N THR A 141 7.54 16.36 -28.52
CA THR A 141 6.71 16.21 -27.32
C THR A 141 6.77 14.77 -26.86
N VAL A 142 7.31 14.56 -25.68
CA VAL A 142 7.37 13.23 -25.04
C VAL A 142 6.29 13.18 -23.99
N SER A 143 5.39 12.19 -24.08
CA SER A 143 4.35 11.93 -23.10
C SER A 143 4.53 10.57 -22.45
N TYR A 144 4.32 10.52 -21.14
CA TYR A 144 4.38 9.30 -20.35
C TYR A 144 3.08 9.13 -19.61
N SER A 145 2.48 7.96 -19.71
CA SER A 145 1.29 7.59 -18.94
C SER A 145 1.43 6.17 -18.41
N GLY A 146 0.79 5.92 -17.31
CA GLY A 146 0.73 4.57 -16.73
C GLY A 146 -0.47 4.44 -15.82
N GLU A 147 -1.03 3.23 -15.82
CA GLU A 147 -2.20 2.90 -15.03
C GLU A 147 -2.19 1.44 -14.60
N GLY A 148 -3.04 1.11 -13.61
CA GLY A 148 -3.22 -0.24 -13.12
C GLY A 148 -2.63 -0.46 -11.74
N GLY A 149 -2.22 -1.68 -11.46
CA GLY A 149 -1.64 -2.11 -10.19
C GLY A 149 -1.96 -3.55 -9.87
N LEU A 150 -1.41 -4.02 -8.76
CA LEU A 150 -1.58 -5.40 -8.30
C LEU A 150 -2.52 -5.46 -7.10
N HIS A 151 -3.35 -6.48 -7.06
CA HIS A 151 -4.29 -6.78 -5.99
C HIS A 151 -3.98 -8.15 -5.38
N GLN A 152 -4.37 -8.35 -4.12
CA GLN A 152 -4.22 -9.64 -3.46
C GLN A 152 -5.49 -10.02 -2.69
N LEU A 153 -5.89 -11.27 -2.84
CA LEU A 153 -6.90 -11.94 -2.03
C LEU A 153 -6.17 -12.92 -1.12
N TYR A 154 -6.22 -12.72 0.19
CA TYR A 154 -5.57 -13.62 1.12
C TYR A 154 -6.57 -14.47 1.89
N LEU A 155 -6.16 -15.69 2.19
CA LEU A 155 -6.74 -16.57 3.19
C LEU A 155 -5.67 -16.89 4.23
N GLY A 156 -5.95 -16.56 5.48
CA GLY A 156 -5.00 -16.71 6.57
C GLY A 156 -5.54 -17.52 7.73
N ALA A 157 -4.64 -18.19 8.43
CA ALA A 157 -4.95 -18.92 9.64
C ALA A 157 -3.90 -18.60 10.72
N GLY A 158 -4.38 -18.41 11.95
CA GLY A 158 -3.55 -18.21 13.13
C GLY A 158 -3.82 -19.30 14.15
N PHE A 159 -2.75 -19.81 14.78
CA PHE A 159 -2.78 -20.90 15.74
C PHE A 159 -2.09 -20.50 17.03
N LYS A 160 -2.74 -20.79 18.15
CA LYS A 160 -2.17 -20.62 19.48
C LYS A 160 -1.49 -21.93 19.89
N ILE A 161 -0.16 -21.97 19.82
CA ILE A 161 0.64 -23.18 20.10
C ILE A 161 0.72 -23.43 21.61
N ILE A 162 1.06 -22.37 22.36
CA ILE A 162 1.05 -22.38 23.83
C ILE A 162 0.38 -21.08 24.32
N LYS A 163 0.17 -20.96 25.63
CA LYS A 163 -0.56 -19.83 26.23
C LYS A 163 -0.06 -18.45 25.73
N ASN A 164 1.22 -18.33 25.50
CA ASN A 164 1.89 -17.05 25.19
C ASN A 164 2.39 -16.95 23.73
N LEU A 165 2.44 -18.06 22.98
CA LEU A 165 2.97 -18.10 21.62
C LEU A 165 1.87 -18.41 20.63
N SER A 166 1.73 -17.56 19.63
CA SER A 166 0.88 -17.77 18.47
C SER A 166 1.71 -17.75 17.21
N VAL A 167 1.34 -18.54 16.22
CA VAL A 167 1.91 -18.57 14.88
C VAL A 167 0.79 -18.47 13.86
N GLY A 168 1.10 -18.08 12.65
CA GLY A 168 0.10 -18.00 11.59
C GLY A 168 0.73 -17.92 10.22
N ALA A 169 -0.10 -18.15 9.22
CA ALA A 169 0.29 -17.99 7.82
C ALA A 169 -0.87 -17.41 7.00
N ASN A 170 -0.54 -16.62 5.99
CA ASN A 170 -1.42 -16.17 4.93
C ASN A 170 -0.95 -16.77 3.62
N PHE A 171 -1.89 -17.29 2.84
CA PHE A 171 -1.75 -17.58 1.43
C PHE A 171 -2.53 -16.50 0.67
N SER A 172 -1.86 -15.80 -0.24
CA SER A 172 -2.47 -14.74 -1.03
C SER A 172 -2.37 -15.09 -2.52
N TYR A 173 -3.49 -14.96 -3.24
CA TYR A 173 -3.50 -14.91 -4.68
C TYR A 173 -3.25 -13.47 -5.11
N LEU A 174 -2.21 -13.25 -5.92
CA LEU A 174 -1.76 -11.95 -6.40
C LEU A 174 -2.08 -11.83 -7.88
N TRP A 175 -2.81 -10.78 -8.29
CA TRP A 175 -3.17 -10.53 -9.69
C TRP A 175 -3.25 -9.06 -10.01
N GLY A 176 -3.20 -8.73 -11.28
CA GLY A 176 -3.42 -7.40 -11.82
C GLY A 176 -2.57 -7.11 -13.04
N ASP A 177 -2.84 -5.97 -13.64
CA ASP A 177 -2.19 -5.51 -14.85
C ASP A 177 -1.61 -4.12 -14.62
N ILE A 178 -0.41 -3.90 -15.14
CA ILE A 178 0.26 -2.59 -15.14
C ILE A 178 0.58 -2.26 -16.59
N THR A 179 -0.04 -1.22 -17.11
CA THR A 179 0.21 -0.71 -18.46
C THR A 179 0.96 0.62 -18.37
N ARG A 180 2.02 0.76 -19.16
CA ARG A 180 2.79 1.98 -19.31
C ARG A 180 2.97 2.32 -20.77
N THR A 181 2.81 3.59 -21.09
CA THR A 181 2.97 4.10 -22.45
C THR A 181 3.91 5.29 -22.44
N ALA A 182 4.91 5.25 -23.30
CA ALA A 182 5.76 6.38 -23.64
C ALA A 182 5.54 6.69 -25.12
N ALA A 183 5.15 7.92 -25.44
CA ALA A 183 4.95 8.35 -26.82
C ALA A 183 5.77 9.60 -27.09
N GLU A 184 6.55 9.55 -28.16
CA GLU A 184 7.31 10.68 -28.69
C GLU A 184 6.71 11.10 -30.03
N THR A 185 6.32 12.37 -30.10
CA THR A 185 5.69 12.95 -31.27
C THR A 185 6.46 14.18 -31.75
N PHE A 186 6.45 14.40 -33.05
CA PHE A 186 7.16 15.48 -33.71
C PHE A 186 6.15 16.45 -34.38
N PRO A 187 5.57 17.41 -33.60
CA PRO A 187 4.45 18.23 -34.06
C PRO A 187 4.80 19.13 -35.27
N SER A 188 6.08 19.50 -35.36
CA SER A 188 6.57 20.41 -36.38
C SER A 188 7.14 19.72 -37.62
N SER A 189 7.24 18.41 -37.65
CA SER A 189 7.81 17.64 -38.73
C SER A 189 6.81 16.67 -39.35
N SER A 190 6.60 16.78 -40.66
CA SER A 190 5.82 15.80 -41.43
C SER A 190 6.63 14.59 -41.87
N SER A 191 7.96 14.66 -41.76
CA SER A 191 8.89 13.63 -42.25
C SER A 191 9.32 12.62 -41.17
N VAL A 192 9.09 12.91 -39.89
CA VAL A 192 9.46 12.06 -38.77
C VAL A 192 8.22 11.39 -38.20
N PHE A 193 8.28 10.06 -38.07
CA PHE A 193 7.16 9.30 -37.56
C PHE A 193 7.17 9.28 -36.02
N PRO A 194 6.00 9.34 -35.39
CA PRO A 194 5.88 9.16 -33.95
C PRO A 194 6.30 7.76 -33.53
N ILE A 195 6.87 7.67 -32.33
CA ILE A 195 7.25 6.40 -31.71
C ILE A 195 6.42 6.24 -30.43
N THR A 196 5.78 5.08 -30.29
CA THR A 196 5.06 4.72 -29.08
C THR A 196 5.59 3.41 -28.54
N ILE A 197 6.03 3.42 -27.29
CA ILE A 197 6.46 2.25 -26.55
C ILE A 197 5.42 1.97 -25.47
N GLN A 198 4.81 0.80 -25.55
CA GLN A 198 3.84 0.35 -24.56
C GLN A 198 4.34 -0.92 -23.89
N SER A 199 4.52 -0.89 -22.57
CA SER A 199 4.81 -2.06 -21.78
C SER A 199 3.59 -2.48 -20.97
N ASN A 200 3.31 -3.77 -20.94
CA ASN A 200 2.26 -4.39 -20.15
C ASN A 200 2.85 -5.49 -19.28
N VAL A 201 2.49 -5.50 -18.01
CA VAL A 201 2.88 -6.54 -17.05
C VAL A 201 1.63 -7.08 -16.39
N ALA A 202 1.15 -8.22 -16.87
CA ALA A 202 0.04 -8.95 -16.30
C ALA A 202 0.55 -10.02 -15.34
N VAL A 203 0.14 -9.97 -14.08
CA VAL A 203 0.57 -10.90 -13.02
C VAL A 203 -0.60 -11.78 -12.60
N LYS A 204 -0.32 -13.10 -12.48
CA LYS A 204 -1.22 -14.09 -11.87
C LYS A 204 -0.36 -15.06 -11.08
N SER A 205 -0.17 -14.80 -9.80
CA SER A 205 0.79 -15.54 -8.97
C SER A 205 0.28 -15.67 -7.54
N TYR A 206 1.15 -16.05 -6.61
CA TYR A 206 0.83 -16.19 -5.20
C TYR A 206 1.83 -15.44 -4.34
N LYS A 207 1.49 -15.25 -3.05
CA LYS A 207 2.38 -14.71 -2.03
C LYS A 207 2.11 -15.44 -0.71
N LEU A 208 3.17 -15.72 0.03
CA LEU A 208 3.09 -16.36 1.34
C LEU A 208 3.60 -15.40 2.42
N ASP A 209 2.88 -15.32 3.53
CA ASP A 209 3.31 -14.56 4.70
C ASP A 209 3.21 -15.46 5.94
N PHE A 210 4.28 -15.55 6.70
CA PHE A 210 4.34 -16.25 7.96
C PHE A 210 4.51 -15.26 9.10
N GLY A 211 3.88 -15.55 10.23
CA GLY A 211 3.98 -14.71 11.40
C GLY A 211 4.06 -15.48 12.69
N ALA A 212 4.76 -14.89 13.65
CA ALA A 212 4.77 -15.39 15.03
C ALA A 212 4.64 -14.22 16.01
N GLN A 213 3.96 -14.44 17.12
CA GLN A 213 3.84 -13.47 18.21
C GLN A 213 4.01 -14.17 19.56
N TYR A 214 4.89 -13.62 20.39
CA TYR A 214 5.07 -14.00 21.78
C TYR A 214 4.58 -12.89 22.68
N THR A 215 3.57 -13.17 23.52
CA THR A 215 2.97 -12.21 24.45
C THR A 215 3.32 -12.59 25.87
N HIS A 216 3.91 -11.67 26.60
CA HIS A 216 4.24 -11.85 28.02
C HIS A 216 3.52 -10.79 28.87
N GLN A 217 2.86 -11.27 29.93
CA GLN A 217 2.17 -10.40 30.87
C GLN A 217 3.00 -10.26 32.16
N PHE A 218 3.38 -9.05 32.47
CA PHE A 218 4.10 -8.68 33.69
C PHE A 218 3.12 -8.15 34.75
N GLY A 219 2.74 -8.98 35.70
CA GLY A 219 1.72 -8.59 36.68
C GLY A 219 0.33 -8.42 36.06
N LYS A 220 -0.48 -7.47 36.60
CA LYS A 220 -1.89 -7.29 36.19
C LYS A 220 -2.08 -6.23 35.08
N LYS A 221 -1.13 -5.32 34.91
CA LYS A 221 -1.32 -4.11 34.09
C LYS A 221 -0.38 -4.00 32.89
N HIS A 222 0.63 -4.83 32.81
CA HIS A 222 1.70 -4.69 31.83
C HIS A 222 1.70 -5.91 30.88
N VAL A 223 1.53 -5.67 29.60
CA VAL A 223 1.59 -6.71 28.56
C VAL A 223 2.58 -6.27 27.49
N ALA A 224 3.55 -7.10 27.19
CA ALA A 224 4.47 -6.91 26.08
C ALA A 224 4.26 -8.03 25.04
N THR A 225 4.25 -7.65 23.76
CA THR A 225 4.15 -8.59 22.65
C THR A 225 5.30 -8.34 21.69
N LEU A 226 6.07 -9.37 21.41
CA LEU A 226 7.06 -9.41 20.35
C LEU A 226 6.45 -10.11 19.14
N GLY A 227 6.53 -9.50 17.97
CA GLY A 227 6.06 -10.05 16.71
C GLY A 227 7.17 -10.13 15.68
N ILE A 228 7.19 -11.21 14.91
CA ILE A 228 8.04 -11.38 13.75
C ILE A 228 7.20 -11.80 12.55
N VAL A 229 7.59 -11.38 11.36
CA VAL A 229 6.98 -11.77 10.10
C VAL A 229 8.05 -12.11 9.08
N PHE A 230 7.72 -13.06 8.20
CA PHE A 230 8.59 -13.51 7.13
C PHE A 230 7.74 -13.81 5.89
N SER A 231 8.15 -13.26 4.74
CA SER A 231 7.54 -13.57 3.45
C SER A 231 8.66 -13.95 2.49
N PRO A 232 8.68 -15.19 1.96
CA PRO A 232 9.67 -15.61 0.97
C PRO A 232 9.46 -14.87 -0.35
N GLY A 233 10.53 -14.37 -0.92
CA GLY A 233 10.55 -13.84 -2.29
C GLY A 233 10.60 -14.95 -3.32
N HIS A 234 10.01 -14.71 -4.48
CA HIS A 234 10.06 -15.61 -5.62
C HIS A 234 9.69 -14.88 -6.91
N ASP A 235 9.95 -15.54 -8.03
CA ASP A 235 9.55 -15.04 -9.34
C ASP A 235 8.05 -15.22 -9.53
N LEU A 236 7.41 -14.18 -10.06
CA LEU A 236 5.98 -14.16 -10.31
C LEU A 236 5.66 -14.85 -11.64
N SER A 237 4.59 -15.61 -11.66
CA SER A 237 3.97 -16.00 -12.92
C SER A 237 3.36 -14.77 -13.58
N ASN A 238 3.85 -14.42 -14.75
CA ASN A 238 3.49 -13.20 -15.46
C ASN A 238 3.36 -13.45 -16.97
N ASP A 239 2.56 -12.59 -17.61
CA ASP A 239 2.52 -12.40 -19.04
C ASP A 239 2.85 -10.94 -19.31
N ALA A 240 4.15 -10.69 -19.53
CA ALA A 240 4.67 -9.36 -19.71
C ALA A 240 5.31 -9.19 -21.10
N TYR A 241 5.04 -8.04 -21.72
CA TYR A 241 5.55 -7.72 -23.04
C TYR A 241 5.73 -6.22 -23.23
N GLU A 242 6.59 -5.86 -24.17
CA GLU A 242 6.76 -4.51 -24.66
C GLU A 242 6.43 -4.45 -26.15
N VAL A 243 5.68 -3.46 -26.55
CA VAL A 243 5.31 -3.22 -27.95
C VAL A 243 5.83 -1.84 -28.36
N THR A 244 6.73 -1.83 -29.33
CA THR A 244 7.19 -0.61 -29.97
C THR A 244 6.48 -0.42 -31.30
N GLN A 245 5.81 0.71 -31.46
CA GLN A 245 5.12 1.11 -32.69
C GLN A 245 5.80 2.35 -33.26
N THR A 246 6.17 2.30 -34.53
CA THR A 246 6.73 3.42 -35.27
C THR A 246 5.89 3.65 -36.52
N GLY A 247 5.39 4.86 -36.69
CA GLY A 247 4.60 5.18 -37.88
C GLY A 247 3.38 6.02 -37.57
N ASN A 248 2.68 6.41 -38.64
CA ASN A 248 1.47 7.19 -38.58
C ASN A 248 0.33 6.42 -39.26
N SER A 249 -0.77 6.21 -38.57
CA SER A 249 -1.97 5.54 -39.08
C SER A 249 -2.53 6.21 -40.35
N ASN A 250 -2.28 7.52 -40.54
CA ASN A 250 -2.74 8.27 -41.72
C ASN A 250 -1.91 8.02 -42.98
N THR A 251 -0.64 7.58 -42.81
CA THR A 251 0.27 7.31 -43.96
C THR A 251 0.38 5.82 -44.29
N GLY A 252 -0.25 4.95 -43.49
CA GLY A 252 -0.24 3.50 -43.70
C GLY A 252 1.09 2.82 -43.43
N VAL A 253 2.11 3.54 -42.99
CA VAL A 253 3.43 2.99 -42.61
C VAL A 253 3.45 2.79 -41.11
N THR A 254 3.33 1.55 -40.68
CA THR A 254 3.43 1.20 -39.25
C THR A 254 4.33 -0.02 -39.09
N SER A 255 5.38 0.13 -38.32
CA SER A 255 6.20 -0.99 -37.86
C SER A 255 5.82 -1.32 -36.43
N VAL A 256 5.58 -2.59 -36.13
CA VAL A 256 5.24 -3.07 -34.79
C VAL A 256 6.22 -4.18 -34.40
N THR A 257 6.93 -3.95 -33.31
CA THR A 257 7.79 -4.98 -32.70
C THR A 257 7.21 -5.36 -31.34
N ARG A 258 7.17 -6.63 -31.03
CA ARG A 258 6.73 -7.14 -29.74
C ARG A 258 7.83 -8.00 -29.11
N ASP A 259 8.30 -7.56 -27.95
CA ASP A 259 9.28 -8.28 -27.15
C ASP A 259 8.62 -8.88 -25.90
N THR A 260 8.88 -10.16 -25.64
CA THR A 260 8.36 -10.85 -24.45
C THR A 260 9.31 -10.63 -23.28
N ILE A 261 8.76 -10.28 -22.13
CA ILE A 261 9.47 -10.07 -20.88
C ILE A 261 9.23 -11.30 -20.00
N VAL A 262 10.28 -11.91 -19.49
CA VAL A 262 10.18 -13.20 -18.77
C VAL A 262 10.26 -13.02 -17.26
N THR A 263 11.05 -12.06 -16.77
CA THR A 263 11.38 -11.98 -15.33
C THR A 263 10.71 -10.82 -14.64
N CYS A 264 9.86 -11.16 -13.69
CA CYS A 264 9.27 -10.28 -12.70
C CYS A 264 9.20 -11.03 -11.36
N GLY A 265 9.55 -10.42 -10.24
CA GLY A 265 9.56 -11.10 -8.94
C GLY A 265 9.12 -10.22 -7.78
N ILE A 266 8.93 -10.83 -6.62
CA ILE A 266 8.69 -10.14 -5.35
C ILE A 266 9.81 -10.43 -4.35
N PRO A 267 10.11 -9.48 -3.43
CA PRO A 267 11.24 -9.61 -2.53
C PRO A 267 10.97 -10.52 -1.37
N THR A 268 12.02 -11.12 -0.83
CA THR A 268 11.99 -11.66 0.52
C THR A 268 11.85 -10.52 1.52
N THR A 269 10.86 -10.64 2.42
CA THR A 269 10.55 -9.64 3.44
C THR A 269 10.75 -10.20 4.82
N PHE A 270 11.41 -9.42 5.68
CA PHE A 270 11.55 -9.67 7.12
C PHE A 270 10.99 -8.49 7.88
N GLY A 271 10.22 -8.77 8.93
CA GLY A 271 9.71 -7.76 9.82
C GLY A 271 9.79 -8.20 11.27
N ALA A 272 10.06 -7.27 12.16
CA ALA A 272 10.01 -7.45 13.60
C ALA A 272 9.39 -6.24 14.27
N GLY A 273 8.64 -6.47 15.34
CA GLY A 273 8.01 -5.39 16.08
C GLY A 273 7.75 -5.74 17.52
N VAL A 274 7.69 -4.73 18.34
CA VAL A 274 7.37 -4.84 19.75
C VAL A 274 6.21 -3.91 20.08
N THR A 275 5.27 -4.40 20.87
CA THR A 275 4.16 -3.60 21.39
C THR A 275 4.07 -3.79 22.90
N TYR A 276 3.91 -2.68 23.61
CA TYR A 276 3.72 -2.65 25.04
C TYR A 276 2.38 -2.00 25.38
N VAL A 277 1.60 -2.67 26.20
CA VAL A 277 0.27 -2.23 26.66
C VAL A 277 0.31 -2.03 28.17
N TYR A 278 -0.11 -0.85 28.61
CA TYR A 278 -0.23 -0.49 30.01
C TYR A 278 -1.69 -0.27 30.40
N ASP A 279 -2.20 -1.06 31.35
CA ASP A 279 -3.52 -0.96 31.97
C ASP A 279 -4.68 -0.94 30.96
N ASP A 280 -4.52 -1.60 29.78
CA ASP A 280 -5.44 -1.55 28.63
C ASP A 280 -5.78 -0.11 28.15
N ARG A 281 -4.97 0.87 28.55
CA ARG A 281 -5.18 2.30 28.23
C ARG A 281 -4.12 2.87 27.29
N LEU A 282 -2.88 2.51 27.49
CA LEU A 282 -1.79 3.00 26.67
C LEU A 282 -1.14 1.84 25.93
N THR A 283 -1.14 1.90 24.63
CA THR A 283 -0.42 0.99 23.75
C THR A 283 0.68 1.77 23.05
N VAL A 284 1.92 1.32 23.13
CA VAL A 284 3.05 1.89 22.40
C VAL A 284 3.75 0.78 21.65
N GLY A 285 4.18 1.04 20.44
CA GLY A 285 4.87 0.04 19.63
C GLY A 285 5.89 0.63 18.67
N ALA A 286 6.78 -0.24 18.23
CA ALA A 286 7.76 0.03 17.20
C ALA A 286 7.97 -1.19 16.32
N ASP A 287 8.07 -0.96 15.01
CA ASP A 287 8.28 -1.99 14.00
C ASP A 287 9.44 -1.62 13.08
N VAL A 288 10.14 -2.65 12.63
CA VAL A 288 11.18 -2.55 11.59
C VAL A 288 10.88 -3.57 10.51
N MET A 289 10.94 -3.15 9.25
CA MET A 289 10.76 -4.00 8.08
C MET A 289 11.96 -3.86 7.15
N PHE A 290 12.37 -4.98 6.58
CA PHE A 290 13.39 -5.05 5.53
C PHE A 290 12.89 -5.91 4.38
N GLN A 291 13.05 -5.40 3.14
CA GLN A 291 12.70 -6.09 1.90
C GLN A 291 13.91 -6.13 0.98
N ASN A 292 14.30 -7.32 0.58
CA ASN A 292 15.48 -7.56 -0.26
C ASN A 292 15.13 -7.42 -1.77
N TRP A 293 14.84 -6.19 -2.17
CA TRP A 293 14.48 -5.87 -3.55
C TRP A 293 15.68 -5.94 -4.51
N SER A 294 16.92 -5.78 -4.03
CA SER A 294 18.11 -5.83 -4.86
C SER A 294 18.36 -7.18 -5.53
N LYS A 295 17.66 -8.24 -5.08
CA LYS A 295 17.72 -9.58 -5.67
C LYS A 295 16.54 -9.89 -6.59
N VAL A 296 15.72 -8.93 -6.89
CA VAL A 296 14.49 -9.09 -7.68
C VAL A 296 14.72 -8.52 -9.06
N SER A 297 14.55 -9.33 -10.08
CA SER A 297 14.52 -8.89 -11.48
C SER A 297 13.14 -8.30 -11.81
N TYR A 298 13.12 -7.26 -12.64
CA TYR A 298 11.90 -6.66 -13.13
C TYR A 298 12.06 -6.26 -14.59
N MET A 299 11.19 -6.79 -15.46
CA MET A 299 11.24 -6.54 -16.89
C MET A 299 12.63 -6.86 -17.50
N ASN A 300 13.20 -8.01 -17.14
CA ASN A 300 14.56 -8.45 -17.53
C ASN A 300 15.69 -7.51 -17.08
N ASN A 301 15.45 -6.64 -16.10
CA ASN A 301 16.44 -5.74 -15.53
C ASN A 301 16.69 -6.08 -14.06
N ASP A 302 17.91 -6.52 -13.74
CA ASP A 302 18.33 -6.91 -12.40
C ASP A 302 18.76 -5.71 -11.54
N GLU A 303 18.97 -4.55 -12.14
CA GLU A 303 19.43 -3.33 -11.45
C GLU A 303 18.33 -2.32 -11.16
N ALA A 304 17.08 -2.63 -11.54
CA ALA A 304 15.94 -1.71 -11.39
C ALA A 304 15.66 -1.34 -9.93
N PHE A 305 15.98 -2.24 -9.00
CA PHE A 305 15.59 -2.13 -7.61
C PHE A 305 16.76 -1.96 -6.62
N CYS A 306 16.42 -1.49 -5.42
CA CYS A 306 17.31 -1.42 -4.27
C CYS A 306 16.57 -1.81 -3.00
N ASP A 307 17.29 -2.31 -1.99
CA ASP A 307 16.69 -2.77 -0.74
C ASP A 307 15.91 -1.68 -0.03
N ARG A 308 14.70 -2.04 0.40
CA ARG A 308 13.79 -1.18 1.13
C ARG A 308 13.84 -1.47 2.63
N GLY A 309 14.00 -0.43 3.42
CA GLY A 309 13.84 -0.48 4.87
C GLY A 309 12.74 0.47 5.32
N ARG A 310 11.93 0.06 6.31
CA ARG A 310 10.93 0.92 6.96
C ARG A 310 11.05 0.76 8.47
N VAL A 311 11.00 1.89 9.18
CA VAL A 311 10.91 1.95 10.63
C VAL A 311 9.65 2.72 10.98
N SER A 312 8.86 2.20 11.89
CA SER A 312 7.59 2.79 12.33
C SER A 312 7.53 2.82 13.84
N VAL A 313 6.95 3.88 14.38
CA VAL A 313 6.65 4.02 15.82
C VAL A 313 5.23 4.55 15.96
N GLY A 314 4.53 4.11 17.01
CA GLY A 314 3.16 4.54 17.22
C GLY A 314 2.66 4.32 18.64
N ALA A 315 1.62 5.06 18.98
CA ALA A 315 0.95 4.98 20.26
C ALA A 315 -0.57 5.12 20.10
N GLU A 316 -1.30 4.40 20.96
CA GLU A 316 -2.74 4.54 21.14
C GLU A 316 -3.02 4.81 22.63
N TYR A 317 -3.85 5.81 22.90
CA TYR A 317 -4.28 6.15 24.25
C TYR A 317 -5.82 6.10 24.37
N LEU A 318 -6.30 5.33 25.36
CA LEU A 318 -7.69 5.22 25.75
C LEU A 318 -7.86 5.82 27.17
N PRO A 319 -8.45 7.01 27.32
CA PRO A 319 -8.47 7.72 28.61
C PRO A 319 -9.09 6.94 29.76
N ASN A 320 -10.31 6.44 29.58
CA ASN A 320 -10.97 5.66 30.61
C ASN A 320 -12.03 4.73 30.01
N PRO A 321 -11.77 3.42 29.90
CA PRO A 321 -12.72 2.45 29.33
C PRO A 321 -14.01 2.30 30.15
N MET A 322 -14.02 2.74 31.41
CA MET A 322 -15.20 2.71 32.30
C MET A 322 -15.81 4.10 32.56
N GLY A 323 -15.36 5.13 31.85
CA GLY A 323 -15.88 6.49 32.01
C GLY A 323 -17.32 6.64 31.54
N ARG A 324 -18.02 7.65 32.03
CA ARG A 324 -19.41 7.97 31.59
C ARG A 324 -19.45 8.82 30.33
N SER A 325 -18.40 9.57 30.05
CA SER A 325 -18.29 10.44 28.87
C SER A 325 -17.92 9.65 27.63
N TYR A 326 -18.52 9.97 26.49
CA TYR A 326 -18.18 9.38 25.20
C TYR A 326 -16.68 9.56 24.87
N LEU A 327 -16.13 10.76 25.09
CA LEU A 327 -14.72 11.06 24.81
C LEU A 327 -13.74 10.21 25.62
N SER A 328 -14.15 9.67 26.76
CA SER A 328 -13.32 8.76 27.57
C SER A 328 -13.15 7.37 26.91
N HIS A 329 -14.01 7.00 25.96
CA HIS A 329 -13.95 5.75 25.21
C HIS A 329 -13.32 5.91 23.83
N VAL A 330 -13.02 7.13 23.40
CA VAL A 330 -12.34 7.41 22.14
C VAL A 330 -10.88 6.99 22.28
N LYS A 331 -10.39 6.23 21.30
CA LYS A 331 -8.98 5.86 21.16
C LYS A 331 -8.25 6.95 20.39
N TYR A 332 -7.26 7.57 20.99
CA TYR A 332 -6.42 8.60 20.39
C TYR A 332 -5.14 7.95 19.90
N ARG A 333 -4.78 8.17 18.64
CA ARG A 333 -3.66 7.50 17.97
C ARG A 333 -2.71 8.50 17.37
N LEU A 334 -1.41 8.24 17.53
CA LEU A 334 -0.33 9.01 16.91
C LEU A 334 0.74 8.03 16.42
N GLY A 335 1.44 8.43 15.37
CA GLY A 335 2.56 7.64 14.89
C GLY A 335 3.43 8.41 13.91
N ALA A 336 4.57 7.82 13.62
CA ALA A 336 5.49 8.29 12.61
C ALA A 336 6.23 7.13 11.98
N TYR A 337 6.65 7.30 10.73
CA TYR A 337 7.48 6.33 10.04
C TYR A 337 8.47 6.96 9.09
N TYR A 338 9.53 6.22 8.82
CA TYR A 338 10.52 6.48 7.79
C TYR A 338 10.64 5.27 6.90
N SER A 339 10.63 5.46 5.57
CA SER A 339 10.78 4.41 4.59
C SER A 339 11.74 4.80 3.49
N LYS A 340 12.68 3.91 3.16
CA LYS A 340 13.50 4.03 1.97
C LYS A 340 12.74 3.53 0.75
N PRO A 341 12.94 4.09 -0.45
CA PRO A 341 12.35 3.59 -1.68
C PRO A 341 12.94 2.23 -2.06
N TYR A 342 12.22 1.46 -2.86
CA TYR A 342 12.65 0.15 -3.34
C TYR A 342 13.19 0.18 -4.78
N TYR A 343 13.09 1.31 -5.49
CA TYR A 343 13.48 1.45 -6.89
C TYR A 343 14.55 2.52 -7.06
N LYS A 344 15.23 2.44 -8.19
CA LYS A 344 16.23 3.42 -8.62
C LYS A 344 15.70 4.21 -9.82
N ILE A 345 16.16 5.44 -9.96
CA ILE A 345 15.94 6.31 -11.10
C ILE A 345 17.33 6.66 -11.66
N ASP A 346 17.59 6.27 -12.90
CA ASP A 346 18.89 6.46 -13.56
C ASP A 346 20.08 5.95 -12.71
N GLY A 347 19.90 4.75 -12.14
CA GLY A 347 20.92 4.11 -11.30
C GLY A 347 21.04 4.66 -9.87
N VAL A 348 20.34 5.75 -9.55
CA VAL A 348 20.35 6.39 -8.23
C VAL A 348 19.10 6.02 -7.45
N ARG A 349 19.24 5.78 -6.13
CA ARG A 349 18.09 5.55 -5.25
C ARG A 349 17.13 6.74 -5.30
N ALA A 350 15.85 6.45 -5.44
CA ALA A 350 14.79 7.47 -5.46
C ALA A 350 14.62 8.18 -4.11
N ALA A 351 13.54 8.92 -3.96
CA ALA A 351 13.27 9.77 -2.81
C ALA A 351 12.88 8.99 -1.54
N ASP A 352 13.40 9.40 -0.40
CA ASP A 352 13.00 8.88 0.92
C ASP A 352 11.63 9.42 1.33
N GLU A 353 10.88 8.61 2.08
CA GLU A 353 9.52 8.91 2.54
C GLU A 353 9.48 9.07 4.07
N TYR A 354 8.91 10.17 4.54
CA TYR A 354 8.67 10.48 5.93
C TYR A 354 7.18 10.68 6.16
N GLY A 355 6.61 9.96 7.11
CA GLY A 355 5.18 10.06 7.42
C GLY A 355 4.93 10.35 8.89
N ILE A 356 3.97 11.26 9.14
CA ILE A 356 3.41 11.50 10.47
C ILE A 356 1.93 11.18 10.39
N THR A 357 1.41 10.47 11.37
CA THR A 357 0.04 9.99 11.39
C THR A 357 -0.65 10.36 12.69
N ALA A 358 -1.93 10.68 12.61
CA ALA A 358 -2.79 10.89 13.75
C ALA A 358 -4.18 10.32 13.46
N GLY A 359 -4.89 9.86 14.48
CA GLY A 359 -6.23 9.32 14.26
C GLY A 359 -7.02 9.09 15.53
N PHE A 360 -8.29 8.77 15.30
CA PHE A 360 -9.28 8.51 16.33
C PHE A 360 -9.96 7.18 16.06
N GLY A 361 -10.14 6.38 17.10
CA GLY A 361 -11.03 5.22 17.10
C GLY A 361 -12.30 5.56 17.86
N LEU A 362 -13.38 5.75 17.14
CA LEU A 362 -14.68 6.18 17.67
C LEU A 362 -15.56 4.94 17.90
N PRO A 363 -15.80 4.51 19.14
CA PRO A 363 -16.65 3.35 19.40
C PRO A 363 -18.11 3.68 19.06
N ILE A 364 -18.78 2.76 18.38
CA ILE A 364 -20.21 2.89 18.08
C ILE A 364 -20.99 2.45 19.32
N PRO A 365 -21.84 3.32 19.91
CA PRO A 365 -22.56 3.02 21.14
C PRO A 365 -23.37 1.72 21.04
N ARG A 366 -23.38 0.94 22.13
CA ARG A 366 -24.11 -0.34 22.27
C ARG A 366 -23.61 -1.48 21.36
N THR A 367 -22.54 -1.28 20.60
CA THR A 367 -21.90 -2.30 19.78
C THR A 367 -20.43 -2.43 20.18
N ARG A 368 -19.72 -3.41 19.58
CA ARG A 368 -18.27 -3.52 19.67
C ARG A 368 -17.57 -2.95 18.44
N SER A 369 -18.34 -2.34 17.56
CA SER A 369 -17.88 -1.78 16.30
C SER A 369 -17.19 -0.43 16.53
N VAL A 370 -16.23 -0.12 15.65
CA VAL A 370 -15.38 1.07 15.75
C VAL A 370 -15.31 1.76 14.39
N LEU A 371 -15.54 3.06 14.38
CA LEU A 371 -15.22 3.93 13.25
C LEU A 371 -13.83 4.51 13.48
N SER A 372 -12.90 4.21 12.60
CA SER A 372 -11.53 4.72 12.64
C SER A 372 -11.35 5.85 11.62
N LEU A 373 -10.93 7.01 12.10
CA LEU A 373 -10.58 8.16 11.25
C LEU A 373 -9.10 8.45 11.46
N SER A 374 -8.33 8.53 10.39
CA SER A 374 -6.93 8.91 10.48
C SER A 374 -6.52 9.87 9.38
N ALA A 375 -5.56 10.73 9.71
CA ALA A 375 -4.88 11.61 8.78
C ALA A 375 -3.40 11.23 8.78
N GLN A 376 -2.82 11.14 7.58
CA GLN A 376 -1.39 10.93 7.36
C GLN A 376 -0.84 12.07 6.53
N TYR A 377 0.20 12.70 7.00
CA TYR A 377 0.99 13.63 6.22
C TYR A 377 2.29 12.95 5.83
N VAL A 378 2.47 12.78 4.52
CA VAL A 378 3.60 12.07 3.92
C VAL A 378 4.40 13.04 3.10
N ARG A 379 5.71 13.10 3.34
CA ARG A 379 6.65 13.88 2.55
C ARG A 379 7.67 12.96 1.90
N THR A 380 7.69 13.00 0.57
CA THR A 380 8.71 12.34 -0.25
C THR A 380 9.70 13.40 -0.71
N LYS A 381 10.96 13.27 -0.29
CA LYS A 381 12.01 14.23 -0.59
C LYS A 381 13.07 13.59 -1.47
N GLY A 382 13.20 14.08 -2.69
CA GLY A 382 14.26 13.66 -3.60
C GLY A 382 15.66 13.98 -3.09
N THR A 383 16.58 13.05 -3.30
CA THR A 383 18.01 13.22 -2.93
C THR A 383 18.77 14.08 -3.94
N GLN A 384 18.26 14.22 -5.16
CA GLN A 384 18.83 15.05 -6.21
C GLN A 384 17.87 16.18 -6.61
N ALA A 385 18.41 17.28 -7.12
CA ALA A 385 17.64 18.45 -7.53
C ALA A 385 16.65 18.17 -8.68
N ALA A 386 16.90 17.13 -9.48
CA ALA A 386 16.02 16.68 -10.56
C ALA A 386 14.79 15.90 -10.07
N PHE A 387 14.78 15.44 -8.82
CA PHE A 387 13.66 14.67 -8.30
C PHE A 387 12.55 15.59 -7.79
N LEU A 388 11.29 15.16 -8.06
CA LEU A 388 10.12 15.85 -7.56
C LEU A 388 10.00 15.70 -6.03
N ASN A 389 9.58 16.78 -5.38
CA ASN A 389 9.13 16.70 -3.99
C ASN A 389 7.62 16.49 -3.98
N GLU A 390 7.17 15.51 -3.19
CA GLU A 390 5.75 15.23 -3.00
C GLU A 390 5.37 15.45 -1.53
N ASN A 391 4.28 16.19 -1.32
CA ASN A 391 3.65 16.34 -0.03
C ASN A 391 2.22 15.83 -0.15
N THR A 392 1.92 14.72 0.50
CA THR A 392 0.62 14.04 0.43
C THR A 392 -0.08 14.11 1.78
N LEU A 393 -1.28 14.64 1.79
CA LEU A 393 -2.23 14.48 2.89
C LEU A 393 -3.21 13.38 2.53
N ARG A 394 -3.21 12.30 3.32
CA ARG A 394 -4.14 11.18 3.17
C ARG A 394 -5.07 11.12 4.37
N ILE A 395 -6.37 11.01 4.12
CA ILE A 395 -7.41 10.80 5.13
C ILE A 395 -7.97 9.41 4.90
N CYS A 396 -7.86 8.55 5.90
CA CYS A 396 -8.38 7.18 5.84
C CYS A 396 -9.60 7.07 6.77
N ILE A 397 -10.65 6.45 6.26
CA ILE A 397 -11.91 6.16 6.96
C ILE A 397 -12.05 4.64 6.98
N GLY A 398 -11.99 4.05 8.16
CA GLY A 398 -12.15 2.61 8.36
C GLY A 398 -13.35 2.30 9.25
N VAL A 399 -14.06 1.25 8.93
CA VAL A 399 -15.20 0.77 9.72
C VAL A 399 -14.98 -0.69 10.07
N THR A 400 -14.93 -0.96 11.37
CA THR A 400 -14.84 -2.31 11.91
C THR A 400 -16.17 -2.69 12.54
N PHE A 401 -16.85 -3.65 11.94
CA PHE A 401 -18.01 -4.29 12.52
C PHE A 401 -17.57 -5.51 13.31
N ASN A 402 -17.96 -5.57 14.59
CA ASN A 402 -17.61 -6.64 15.50
C ASN A 402 -18.88 -7.15 16.19
N GLU A 403 -19.36 -8.29 15.71
CA GLU A 403 -20.62 -8.86 16.14
C GLU A 403 -20.41 -10.26 16.74
N ARG A 404 -21.24 -10.59 17.72
CA ARG A 404 -21.29 -11.95 18.24
C ARG A 404 -22.20 -12.80 17.35
N TRP A 405 -21.60 -13.67 16.57
CA TRP A 405 -22.30 -14.68 15.79
C TRP A 405 -22.18 -16.03 16.51
N PHE A 406 -22.90 -17.05 16.11
CA PHE A 406 -22.84 -18.40 16.71
C PHE A 406 -23.49 -18.53 18.10
N PHE A 407 -24.43 -17.68 18.42
CA PHE A 407 -25.29 -17.88 19.57
C PHE A 407 -26.25 -19.06 19.35
N LYS A 408 -26.21 -20.09 20.21
CA LYS A 408 -27.38 -20.94 20.38
C LYS A 408 -28.42 -20.10 21.12
N ARG A 409 -29.46 -19.61 20.41
CA ARG A 409 -30.65 -19.09 21.07
C ARG A 409 -31.24 -20.24 21.86
N LYS A 410 -31.33 -20.13 23.20
CA LYS A 410 -32.22 -20.99 23.97
C LYS A 410 -33.62 -20.58 23.54
N VAL A 411 -34.32 -21.48 22.87
CA VAL A 411 -35.77 -21.39 22.69
C VAL A 411 -36.35 -21.96 23.98
N ASP A 412 -36.84 -21.08 24.85
CA ASP A 412 -37.65 -21.47 26.01
C ASP A 412 -39.03 -21.88 25.53
#